data_ed89cafe3387934548badd752df90e51
#
_entry.id   ed89cafe3387934548badd752df90e51
#
_cell.length_a   1.000
_cell.length_b   1.000
_cell.length_c   1.000
_cell.angle_alpha   90.00
_cell.angle_beta   90.00
_cell.angle_gamma   90.00
#
_symmetry.space_group_name_H-M   'P 1'
#
loop_
_entity.id
_entity.type
_entity.pdbx_description
1 polymer ?
#
loop_
_entity_poly.entity_id
_entity_poly.type
_entity_poly.pdbx_seq_one_letter_code
_entity_poly.pdbx_strand_id
1 'polypeptide(L)'
;MNRRMPPAKRLGPGALTLILLLMLALIAPVWAGEPRELDWPALIPEGAPIIEPQMAPLHDLSQLSDALSAESAPAALQPAPNAPVVQALDGQMIKLPGYIVPLEVSEEGRTTEFLLVPYYGACIHVPPPPANQIVHIVSEMGVRVEDLYQPYWIEGTLKVAHSSSELAESGYQMEAEKIYAYELK
;
A
#
# COMPACT_ATOMS: atom_id res chain seq x y z
N MET A 1 46.68 14.86 -50.88
CA MET A 1 45.58 13.87 -51.04
C MET A 1 44.31 14.45 -50.41
N ASN A 2 43.44 15.06 -51.22
CA ASN A 2 42.27 15.84 -50.80
C ASN A 2 41.03 14.89 -50.87
N ARG A 3 40.58 14.34 -49.76
CA ARG A 3 39.32 13.55 -49.69
C ARG A 3 38.16 14.53 -49.63
N ARG A 4 37.44 14.69 -50.75
CA ARG A 4 36.17 15.40 -50.79
C ARG A 4 35.13 14.57 -50.05
N MET A 5 34.53 15.11 -48.98
CA MET A 5 33.38 14.52 -48.31
C MET A 5 32.17 14.50 -49.26
N PRO A 6 31.39 13.44 -49.30
CA PRO A 6 30.18 13.38 -50.12
C PRO A 6 29.13 14.36 -49.57
N PRO A 7 28.29 14.99 -50.40
CA PRO A 7 27.27 15.92 -49.94
C PRO A 7 26.21 15.18 -49.13
N ALA A 8 25.88 15.76 -47.98
CA ALA A 8 24.78 15.27 -47.14
C ALA A 8 23.45 15.35 -47.93
N LYS A 9 22.79 14.22 -48.12
CA LYS A 9 21.46 14.16 -48.75
C LYS A 9 20.47 14.90 -47.83
N ARG A 10 19.96 16.03 -48.30
CA ARG A 10 18.89 16.79 -47.62
C ARG A 10 17.61 15.95 -47.74
N LEU A 11 17.01 15.57 -46.59
CA LEU A 11 15.69 14.97 -46.59
C LEU A 11 14.67 15.98 -47.13
N GLY A 12 13.89 15.57 -48.12
CA GLY A 12 12.81 16.40 -48.67
C GLY A 12 11.71 16.66 -47.64
N PRO A 13 10.92 17.75 -47.81
CA PRO A 13 9.88 18.12 -46.83
C PRO A 13 8.88 16.99 -46.53
N GLY A 14 8.63 16.09 -47.48
CA GLY A 14 7.75 14.91 -47.26
C GLY A 14 8.32 13.85 -46.33
N ALA A 15 9.66 13.70 -46.25
CA ALA A 15 10.28 12.78 -45.32
C ALA A 15 10.24 13.32 -43.89
N LEU A 16 10.34 14.65 -43.71
CA LEU A 16 10.28 15.30 -42.40
C LEU A 16 8.87 15.22 -41.81
N THR A 17 7.82 15.40 -42.64
CA THR A 17 6.40 15.25 -42.22
C THR A 17 6.07 13.81 -41.87
N LEU A 18 6.62 12.83 -42.60
CA LEU A 18 6.40 11.41 -42.29
C LEU A 18 7.04 11.00 -40.93
N ILE A 19 8.25 11.50 -40.68
CA ILE A 19 8.94 11.25 -39.37
C ILE A 19 8.18 11.92 -38.22
N LEU A 20 7.66 13.15 -38.42
CA LEU A 20 6.88 13.85 -37.39
C LEU A 20 5.56 13.13 -37.08
N LEU A 21 4.87 12.61 -38.10
CA LEU A 21 3.66 11.81 -37.93
C LEU A 21 3.95 10.46 -37.24
N LEU A 22 5.08 9.82 -37.56
CA LEU A 22 5.50 8.58 -36.91
C LEU A 22 5.85 8.78 -35.44
N MET A 23 6.48 9.90 -35.08
CA MET A 23 6.79 10.29 -33.71
C MET A 23 5.53 10.63 -32.91
N LEU A 24 4.52 11.25 -33.56
CA LEU A 24 3.24 11.56 -32.89
C LEU A 24 2.41 10.30 -32.61
N ALA A 25 2.55 9.24 -33.41
CA ALA A 25 1.87 7.95 -33.22
C ALA A 25 2.46 7.13 -32.06
N LEU A 26 3.67 7.45 -31.58
CA LEU A 26 4.33 6.80 -30.45
C LEU A 26 3.91 7.37 -29.09
N ILE A 27 3.16 8.46 -29.05
CA ILE A 27 2.55 9.01 -27.84
C ILE A 27 1.15 8.35 -27.70
N ALA A 28 1.11 7.03 -27.54
CA ALA A 28 -0.09 6.38 -27.06
C ALA A 28 -0.33 6.86 -25.62
N PRO A 29 -1.52 7.40 -25.25
CA PRO A 29 -1.81 7.66 -23.86
C PRO A 29 -1.71 6.32 -23.13
N VAL A 30 -0.80 6.24 -22.17
CA VAL A 30 -0.84 5.17 -21.16
C VAL A 30 -2.14 5.40 -20.38
N TRP A 31 -3.20 4.75 -20.79
CA TRP A 31 -4.40 4.67 -19.97
C TRP A 31 -3.96 3.90 -18.72
N ALA A 32 -3.79 4.62 -17.63
CA ALA A 32 -3.76 4.00 -16.32
C ALA A 32 -5.11 3.28 -16.20
N GLY A 33 -5.08 1.96 -16.28
CA GLY A 33 -6.28 1.12 -16.14
C GLY A 33 -6.92 1.44 -14.79
N GLU A 34 -8.23 1.21 -14.67
CA GLU A 34 -8.88 1.32 -13.36
C GLU A 34 -8.12 0.45 -12.34
N PRO A 35 -7.90 0.95 -11.12
CA PRO A 35 -7.18 0.19 -10.09
C PRO A 35 -7.91 -1.13 -9.82
N ARG A 36 -7.16 -2.22 -9.80
CA ARG A 36 -7.71 -3.54 -9.48
C ARG A 36 -8.15 -3.55 -8.02
N GLU A 37 -9.43 -3.81 -7.77
CA GLU A 37 -9.92 -4.00 -6.41
C GLU A 37 -9.39 -5.33 -5.85
N LEU A 38 -8.79 -5.26 -4.68
CA LEU A 38 -8.30 -6.41 -3.93
C LEU A 38 -8.99 -6.46 -2.57
N ASP A 39 -9.04 -7.66 -2.03
CA ASP A 39 -9.35 -7.97 -0.65
C ASP A 39 -8.09 -8.51 0.06
N TRP A 40 -8.11 -8.54 1.38
CA TRP A 40 -6.96 -8.96 2.19
C TRP A 40 -6.50 -10.39 1.92
N PRO A 41 -7.37 -11.39 1.70
CA PRO A 41 -6.95 -12.74 1.31
C PRO A 41 -6.12 -12.79 0.02
N ALA A 42 -6.33 -11.86 -0.92
CA ALA A 42 -5.56 -11.81 -2.17
C ALA A 42 -4.07 -11.48 -1.97
N LEU A 43 -3.69 -10.96 -0.78
CA LEU A 43 -2.31 -10.66 -0.42
C LEU A 43 -1.58 -11.88 0.17
N ILE A 44 -2.29 -12.98 0.42
CA ILE A 44 -1.73 -14.23 0.95
C ILE A 44 -1.45 -15.17 -0.22
N PRO A 45 -0.22 -15.70 -0.39
CA PRO A 45 0.07 -16.68 -1.41
C PRO A 45 -0.78 -17.95 -1.24
N GLU A 46 -1.17 -18.56 -2.36
CA GLU A 46 -1.91 -19.82 -2.35
C GLU A 46 -1.18 -20.90 -1.54
N GLY A 47 -1.89 -21.55 -0.62
CA GLY A 47 -1.33 -22.57 0.26
C GLY A 47 -0.56 -22.05 1.48
N ALA A 48 -0.39 -20.73 1.63
CA ALA A 48 0.17 -20.17 2.84
C ALA A 48 -0.87 -20.20 3.98
N PRO A 49 -0.45 -20.35 5.26
CA PRO A 49 -1.37 -20.39 6.37
C PRO A 49 -2.07 -19.04 6.55
N ILE A 50 -3.39 -19.06 6.73
CA ILE A 50 -4.18 -17.91 7.15
C ILE A 50 -4.10 -17.85 8.68
N ILE A 51 -3.51 -16.77 9.20
CA ILE A 51 -3.40 -16.53 10.63
C ILE A 51 -4.53 -15.56 11.01
N GLU A 52 -5.55 -16.09 11.69
CA GLU A 52 -6.64 -15.26 12.18
C GLU A 52 -6.21 -14.40 13.38
N PRO A 53 -6.72 -13.15 13.46
CA PRO A 53 -6.45 -12.30 14.62
C PRO A 53 -6.96 -12.92 15.90
N GLN A 54 -6.11 -13.03 16.90
CA GLN A 54 -6.55 -13.43 18.24
C GLN A 54 -7.19 -12.22 18.93
N MET A 55 -8.49 -12.02 18.70
CA MET A 55 -9.26 -11.03 19.45
C MET A 55 -9.64 -11.64 20.78
N ALA A 56 -9.20 -11.03 21.89
CA ALA A 56 -9.71 -11.39 23.22
C ALA A 56 -11.23 -11.10 23.26
N PRO A 57 -12.06 -12.00 23.83
CA PRO A 57 -13.49 -11.76 23.95
C PRO A 57 -13.73 -10.54 24.84
N LEU A 58 -14.24 -9.45 24.22
CA LEU A 58 -14.49 -8.14 24.84
C LEU A 58 -15.56 -8.14 25.94
N HIS A 59 -16.18 -9.28 26.27
CA HIS A 59 -17.36 -9.34 27.13
C HIS A 59 -17.24 -10.26 28.35
N ASP A 60 -16.07 -10.82 28.64
CA ASP A 60 -15.87 -11.61 29.85
C ASP A 60 -15.32 -10.74 30.99
N LEU A 61 -16.24 -10.13 31.74
CA LEU A 61 -15.89 -9.32 32.93
C LEU A 61 -15.19 -10.11 34.03
N SER A 62 -15.19 -11.46 33.98
CA SER A 62 -14.44 -12.29 34.91
C SER A 62 -12.93 -12.23 34.70
N GLN A 63 -12.51 -11.78 33.52
CA GLN A 63 -11.09 -11.58 33.12
C GLN A 63 -10.62 -10.13 33.27
N LEU A 64 -11.38 -9.27 33.93
CA LEU A 64 -10.99 -7.86 34.11
C LEU A 64 -9.64 -7.70 34.83
N SER A 65 -9.32 -8.58 35.77
CA SER A 65 -8.02 -8.60 36.44
C SER A 65 -6.88 -8.99 35.47
N ASP A 66 -7.15 -9.88 34.55
CA ASP A 66 -6.18 -10.33 33.54
C ASP A 66 -6.01 -9.26 32.45
N ALA A 67 -7.08 -8.56 32.07
CA ALA A 67 -7.04 -7.42 31.16
C ALA A 67 -6.21 -6.23 31.74
N LEU A 68 -6.39 -5.91 33.02
CA LEU A 68 -5.58 -4.89 33.72
C LEU A 68 -4.11 -5.30 33.86
N SER A 69 -3.85 -6.61 33.97
CA SER A 69 -2.48 -7.14 33.97
C SER A 69 -1.86 -7.12 32.58
N ALA A 70 -2.67 -7.29 31.54
CA ALA A 70 -2.24 -7.24 30.14
C ALA A 70 -1.85 -5.82 29.68
N GLU A 71 -2.44 -4.76 30.26
CA GLU A 71 -2.00 -3.37 30.02
C GLU A 71 -0.56 -3.11 30.48
N SER A 72 -0.06 -3.89 31.42
CA SER A 72 1.33 -3.83 31.92
C SER A 72 2.25 -4.87 31.25
N ALA A 73 1.71 -5.69 30.37
CA ALA A 73 2.49 -6.71 29.65
C ALA A 73 3.30 -6.07 28.50
N PRO A 74 4.42 -6.69 28.10
CA PRO A 74 5.10 -6.29 26.87
C PRO A 74 4.15 -6.29 25.68
N ALA A 75 4.37 -5.36 24.73
CA ALA A 75 3.59 -5.32 23.50
C ALA A 75 3.51 -6.72 22.84
N ALA A 76 2.33 -7.10 22.39
CA ALA A 76 2.13 -8.40 21.78
C ALA A 76 2.98 -8.54 20.53
N LEU A 77 3.69 -9.67 20.41
CA LEU A 77 4.58 -9.93 19.29
C LEU A 77 3.75 -10.18 18.03
N GLN A 78 4.21 -9.61 16.91
CA GLN A 78 3.63 -9.85 15.60
C GLN A 78 3.79 -11.32 15.19
N PRO A 79 2.70 -12.04 14.87
CA PRO A 79 2.80 -13.37 14.30
C PRO A 79 3.34 -13.27 12.87
N ALA A 80 4.27 -14.16 12.49
CA ALA A 80 4.86 -14.24 11.16
C ALA A 80 5.32 -12.88 10.57
N PRO A 81 6.32 -12.22 11.17
CA PRO A 81 6.88 -10.96 10.68
C PRO A 81 7.53 -11.11 9.29
N ASN A 82 7.84 -12.33 8.87
CA ASN A 82 8.37 -12.68 7.55
C ASN A 82 7.38 -13.53 6.74
N ALA A 83 6.06 -13.26 6.88
CA ALA A 83 5.04 -13.98 6.14
C ALA A 83 5.28 -13.88 4.62
N PRO A 84 5.07 -14.96 3.84
CA PRO A 84 5.27 -14.95 2.40
C PRO A 84 4.27 -14.01 1.71
N VAL A 85 4.70 -13.38 0.62
CA VAL A 85 3.96 -12.37 -0.15
C VAL A 85 3.67 -12.84 -1.57
N VAL A 86 2.66 -12.27 -2.22
CA VAL A 86 2.27 -12.55 -3.61
C VAL A 86 3.11 -11.69 -4.55
N GLN A 87 4.20 -12.24 -5.07
CA GLN A 87 5.14 -11.53 -5.96
C GLN A 87 4.47 -10.96 -7.23
N ALA A 88 3.41 -11.60 -7.71
CA ALA A 88 2.69 -11.16 -8.91
C ALA A 88 1.94 -9.82 -8.72
N LEU A 89 1.80 -9.32 -7.49
CA LEU A 89 1.18 -8.03 -7.20
C LEU A 89 2.16 -6.86 -7.31
N ASP A 90 3.46 -7.13 -7.45
CA ASP A 90 4.46 -6.07 -7.55
C ASP A 90 4.23 -5.18 -8.78
N GLY A 91 4.20 -3.87 -8.56
CA GLY A 91 3.98 -2.87 -9.59
C GLY A 91 2.54 -2.75 -10.09
N GLN A 92 1.56 -3.45 -9.50
CA GLN A 92 0.16 -3.33 -9.90
C GLN A 92 -0.51 -2.10 -9.26
N MET A 93 -1.30 -1.37 -10.07
CA MET A 93 -2.21 -0.35 -9.60
C MET A 93 -3.43 -1.03 -8.98
N ILE A 94 -3.62 -0.88 -7.68
CA ILE A 94 -4.68 -1.54 -6.92
C ILE A 94 -5.47 -0.54 -6.07
N LYS A 95 -6.63 -0.98 -5.59
CA LYS A 95 -7.33 -0.38 -4.46
C LYS A 95 -7.60 -1.44 -3.40
N LEU A 96 -7.36 -1.10 -2.15
CA LEU A 96 -7.49 -2.00 -1.01
C LEU A 96 -8.23 -1.28 0.12
N PRO A 97 -9.26 -1.90 0.75
CA PRO A 97 -9.93 -1.30 1.89
C PRO A 97 -9.22 -1.69 3.19
N GLY A 98 -9.16 -0.78 4.16
CA GLY A 98 -8.57 -1.09 5.44
C GLY A 98 -8.63 0.04 6.45
N TYR A 99 -8.12 -0.22 7.63
CA TYR A 99 -7.99 0.74 8.71
C TYR A 99 -6.58 1.31 8.73
N ILE A 100 -6.49 2.59 9.05
CA ILE A 100 -5.24 3.33 9.09
C ILE A 100 -4.69 3.32 10.50
N VAL A 101 -3.42 2.92 10.65
CA VAL A 101 -2.64 3.01 11.88
C VAL A 101 -1.51 4.00 11.65
N PRO A 102 -1.57 5.24 12.21
CA PRO A 102 -0.59 6.26 11.95
C PRO A 102 0.78 5.88 12.53
N LEU A 103 1.85 6.12 11.78
CA LEU A 103 3.23 6.01 12.24
C LEU A 103 3.74 7.37 12.72
N GLU A 104 3.40 8.41 11.98
CA GLU A 104 3.73 9.80 12.34
C GLU A 104 2.49 10.68 12.21
N VAL A 105 2.39 11.67 13.09
CA VAL A 105 1.32 12.67 13.07
C VAL A 105 1.93 14.05 13.07
N SER A 106 1.56 14.86 12.07
CA SER A 106 2.01 16.26 11.98
C SER A 106 1.37 17.16 13.04
N GLU A 107 1.91 18.36 13.23
CA GLU A 107 1.34 19.38 14.13
C GLU A 107 -0.08 19.78 13.74
N GLU A 108 -0.45 19.63 12.45
CA GLU A 108 -1.79 19.89 11.93
C GLU A 108 -2.76 18.71 12.12
N GLY A 109 -2.35 17.65 12.82
CA GLY A 109 -3.14 16.48 13.11
C GLY A 109 -3.39 15.59 11.88
N ARG A 110 -2.43 15.51 10.96
CA ARG A 110 -2.49 14.62 9.79
C ARG A 110 -1.39 13.57 9.83
N THR A 111 -1.69 12.38 9.33
CA THR A 111 -0.70 11.33 9.09
C THR A 111 -0.48 11.18 7.59
N THR A 112 0.78 11.22 7.18
CA THR A 112 1.23 11.00 5.79
C THR A 112 1.97 9.69 5.64
N GLU A 113 2.33 9.05 6.75
CA GLU A 113 2.96 7.73 6.80
C GLU A 113 2.22 6.87 7.81
N PHE A 114 1.72 5.70 7.36
CA PHE A 114 0.85 4.85 8.15
C PHE A 114 0.87 3.40 7.67
N LEU A 115 0.41 2.50 8.53
CA LEU A 115 0.11 1.12 8.16
C LEU A 115 -1.36 1.01 7.79
N LEU A 116 -1.66 0.32 6.68
CA LEU A 116 -3.00 -0.12 6.35
C LEU A 116 -3.17 -1.57 6.80
N VAL A 117 -4.25 -1.85 7.54
CA VAL A 117 -4.51 -3.14 8.18
C VAL A 117 -5.96 -3.59 7.98
N PRO A 118 -6.27 -4.93 8.06
CA PRO A 118 -7.58 -5.47 7.72
C PRO A 118 -8.67 -5.20 8.76
N TYR A 119 -8.33 -4.87 10.00
CA TYR A 119 -9.31 -4.70 11.07
C TYR A 119 -8.93 -3.55 12.02
N TYR A 120 -9.95 -2.97 12.63
CA TYR A 120 -9.78 -1.87 13.57
C TYR A 120 -9.02 -2.29 14.83
N GLY A 121 -8.15 -1.43 15.32
CA GLY A 121 -7.37 -1.64 16.53
C GLY A 121 -6.13 -2.50 16.39
N ALA A 122 -5.85 -3.04 15.20
CA ALA A 122 -4.59 -3.74 14.92
C ALA A 122 -3.38 -2.86 15.26
N CYS A 123 -2.31 -3.49 15.76
CA CYS A 123 -1.06 -2.84 16.17
C CYS A 123 -1.17 -1.90 17.39
N ILE A 124 -2.36 -1.59 17.87
CA ILE A 124 -2.60 -0.68 19.01
C ILE A 124 -3.23 -1.42 20.18
N HIS A 125 -4.39 -2.07 19.96
CA HIS A 125 -5.18 -2.74 20.99
C HIS A 125 -5.13 -4.26 20.90
N VAL A 126 -4.77 -4.77 19.73
CA VAL A 126 -4.59 -6.21 19.45
C VAL A 126 -3.27 -6.41 18.72
N PRO A 127 -2.69 -7.63 18.77
CA PRO A 127 -1.44 -7.92 18.07
C PRO A 127 -1.46 -7.49 16.61
N PRO A 128 -0.33 -7.04 16.06
CA PRO A 128 -0.23 -6.77 14.64
C PRO A 128 -0.60 -8.00 13.80
N PRO A 129 -1.22 -7.83 12.62
CA PRO A 129 -1.40 -8.93 11.67
C PRO A 129 -0.05 -9.48 11.17
N PRO A 130 -0.02 -10.65 10.49
CA PRO A 130 1.16 -11.11 9.75
C PRO A 130 1.63 -10.07 8.74
N ALA A 131 2.93 -10.04 8.41
CA ALA A 131 3.50 -9.03 7.53
C ALA A 131 2.81 -8.96 6.14
N ASN A 132 2.29 -10.07 5.61
CA ASN A 132 1.54 -10.09 4.34
C ASN A 132 0.10 -9.57 4.47
N GLN A 133 -0.32 -9.15 5.65
CA GLN A 133 -1.59 -8.50 5.94
C GLN A 133 -1.38 -7.07 6.46
N ILE A 134 -0.23 -6.48 6.16
CA ILE A 134 0.09 -5.08 6.43
C ILE A 134 0.68 -4.46 5.17
N VAL A 135 0.16 -3.29 4.80
CA VAL A 135 0.74 -2.45 3.74
C VAL A 135 1.25 -1.16 4.35
N HIS A 136 2.53 -0.88 4.20
CA HIS A 136 3.12 0.41 4.60
C HIS A 136 2.82 1.46 3.55
N ILE A 137 2.11 2.51 3.92
CA ILE A 137 1.61 3.54 3.02
C ILE A 137 2.35 4.86 3.27
N VAL A 138 2.77 5.49 2.18
CA VAL A 138 3.19 6.89 2.16
C VAL A 138 2.23 7.68 1.28
N SER A 139 1.82 8.88 1.72
CA SER A 139 0.88 9.73 1.01
C SER A 139 1.22 11.20 1.18
N GLU A 140 1.32 11.93 0.08
CA GLU A 140 1.47 13.40 0.14
C GLU A 140 0.21 14.10 0.68
N MET A 141 -0.98 13.50 0.45
CA MET A 141 -2.26 14.08 0.89
C MET A 141 -2.48 13.93 2.40
N GLY A 142 -2.04 12.81 2.97
CA GLY A 142 -2.28 12.43 4.35
C GLY A 142 -3.77 12.29 4.72
N VAL A 143 -4.04 11.78 5.93
CA VAL A 143 -5.38 11.62 6.50
C VAL A 143 -5.44 12.30 7.86
N ARG A 144 -6.60 12.90 8.22
CA ARG A 144 -6.80 13.50 9.54
C ARG A 144 -6.93 12.41 10.59
N VAL A 145 -6.21 12.56 11.69
CA VAL A 145 -6.19 11.54 12.76
C VAL A 145 -7.56 11.36 13.42
N GLU A 146 -8.36 12.43 13.49
CA GLU A 146 -9.72 12.38 14.03
C GLU A 146 -10.69 11.50 13.22
N ASP A 147 -10.35 11.18 11.96
CA ASP A 147 -11.18 10.39 11.05
C ASP A 147 -10.78 8.90 11.00
N LEU A 148 -9.74 8.47 11.76
CA LEU A 148 -9.15 7.12 11.66
C LEU A 148 -10.01 5.99 12.27
N TYR A 149 -11.14 6.30 12.89
CA TYR A 149 -12.07 5.29 13.44
C TYR A 149 -12.83 4.50 12.37
N GLN A 150 -12.82 4.95 11.11
CA GLN A 150 -13.50 4.33 9.98
C GLN A 150 -12.50 3.71 8.98
N PRO A 151 -12.93 2.72 8.19
CA PRO A 151 -12.08 2.18 7.13
C PRO A 151 -12.02 3.12 5.92
N TYR A 152 -10.95 2.98 5.15
CA TYR A 152 -10.66 3.74 3.95
C TYR A 152 -10.38 2.83 2.77
N TRP A 153 -10.73 3.29 1.58
CA TRP A 153 -10.15 2.83 0.33
C TRP A 153 -8.85 3.57 0.08
N ILE A 154 -7.80 2.82 -0.19
CA ILE A 154 -6.50 3.36 -0.63
C ILE A 154 -6.23 2.86 -2.03
N GLU A 155 -6.00 3.78 -2.97
CA GLU A 155 -5.59 3.46 -4.33
C GLU A 155 -4.13 3.86 -4.53
N GLY A 156 -3.35 3.01 -5.20
CA GLY A 156 -1.95 3.28 -5.50
C GLY A 156 -1.24 2.07 -6.09
N THR A 157 0.02 2.27 -6.45
CA THR A 157 0.86 1.21 -6.96
C THR A 157 1.43 0.38 -5.81
N LEU A 158 1.03 -0.89 -5.73
CA LEU A 158 1.54 -1.83 -4.73
C LEU A 158 2.96 -2.27 -5.10
N LYS A 159 3.85 -2.29 -4.11
CA LYS A 159 5.21 -2.81 -4.21
C LYS A 159 5.39 -3.98 -3.26
N VAL A 160 5.98 -5.05 -3.73
CA VAL A 160 6.41 -6.16 -2.89
C VAL A 160 7.76 -5.80 -2.30
N ALA A 161 7.72 -5.17 -1.14
CA ALA A 161 8.90 -4.70 -0.43
C ALA A 161 8.65 -4.79 1.07
N HIS A 162 9.60 -5.38 1.78
CA HIS A 162 9.58 -5.44 3.24
C HIS A 162 9.86 -4.05 3.83
N SER A 163 9.12 -3.69 4.86
CA SER A 163 9.33 -2.46 5.64
C SER A 163 9.18 -2.76 7.12
N SER A 164 10.02 -2.16 7.93
CA SER A 164 10.01 -2.26 9.39
C SER A 164 9.59 -0.91 9.99
N SER A 165 8.68 -0.93 10.94
CA SER A 165 8.29 0.21 11.74
C SER A 165 8.34 -0.10 13.23
N GLU A 166 8.13 0.89 14.09
CA GLU A 166 8.06 0.66 15.53
C GLU A 166 6.87 -0.22 15.95
N LEU A 167 5.83 -0.32 15.11
CA LEU A 167 4.61 -1.05 15.41
C LEU A 167 4.60 -2.46 14.82
N ALA A 168 5.12 -2.64 13.59
CA ALA A 168 5.08 -3.93 12.90
C ALA A 168 5.99 -3.96 11.67
N GLU A 169 6.25 -5.20 11.22
CA GLU A 169 6.83 -5.50 9.92
C GLU A 169 5.73 -5.58 8.86
N SER A 170 5.95 -5.03 7.68
CA SER A 170 5.04 -5.13 6.53
C SER A 170 5.70 -5.83 5.35
N GLY A 171 4.95 -6.63 4.62
CA GLY A 171 5.42 -7.32 3.41
C GLY A 171 5.20 -6.53 2.13
N TYR A 172 4.42 -5.45 2.22
CA TYR A 172 4.03 -4.61 1.10
C TYR A 172 4.20 -3.14 1.42
N GLN A 173 4.46 -2.35 0.39
CA GLN A 173 4.49 -0.89 0.45
C GLN A 173 3.61 -0.32 -0.64
N MET A 174 3.09 0.89 -0.45
CA MET A 174 2.32 1.61 -1.45
C MET A 174 2.50 3.12 -1.30
N GLU A 175 2.66 3.80 -2.42
CA GLU A 175 2.48 5.23 -2.51
C GLU A 175 1.03 5.52 -2.87
N ALA A 176 0.28 6.14 -1.95
CA ALA A 176 -1.13 6.35 -2.15
C ALA A 176 -1.40 7.51 -3.10
N GLU A 177 -2.14 7.24 -4.18
CA GLU A 177 -2.60 8.23 -5.15
C GLU A 177 -3.97 8.79 -4.79
N LYS A 178 -4.84 7.97 -4.14
CA LYS A 178 -6.15 8.38 -3.63
C LYS A 178 -6.46 7.70 -2.30
N ILE A 179 -7.11 8.47 -1.43
CA ILE A 179 -7.60 8.02 -0.12
C ILE A 179 -9.01 8.57 0.07
N TYR A 180 -9.98 7.71 0.32
CA TYR A 180 -11.38 8.11 0.56
C TYR A 180 -12.08 7.12 1.49
N ALA A 181 -13.10 7.60 2.21
CA ALA A 181 -13.82 6.79 3.19
C ALA A 181 -14.48 5.55 2.53
N TYR A 182 -14.42 4.42 3.23
CA TYR A 182 -15.12 3.21 2.84
C TYR A 182 -16.58 3.31 3.35
N GLU A 183 -17.53 3.46 2.44
CA GLU A 183 -18.95 3.47 2.78
C GLU A 183 -19.44 2.03 2.98
N LEU A 184 -19.77 1.69 4.23
CA LEU A 184 -20.46 0.44 4.55
C LEU A 184 -21.88 0.53 3.96
N LYS A 185 -22.17 -0.30 2.97
CA LYS A 185 -23.52 -0.44 2.37
C LYS A 185 -24.41 -1.33 3.23
#